data_a9a76a66bdd3cf78a11ffb701416fbb1
#
_entry.id   a9a76a66bdd3cf78a11ffb701416fbb1
#
_cell.length_a   1.000
_cell.length_b   1.000
_cell.length_c   1.000
_cell.angle_alpha   90.00
_cell.angle_beta   90.00
_cell.angle_gamma   90.00
#
_symmetry.space_group_name_H-M   'P 1'
#
loop_
_entity.id
_entity.type
_entity.pdbx_description
1 polymer ?
#
loop_
_entity_poly.entity_id
_entity_poly.type
_entity_poly.pdbx_seq_one_letter_code
_entity_poly.pdbx_strand_id
1 'polypeptide(L)'
;DFRIRSGIIYVLQQAAQEGHTYLPRPLLTARACELLGVDEDAVEKHYMDMAIDKKLVLKQTMDQVQIYASAYYYMETNVAVMLRELNVKYDVSDAEIDRRISQIEKNLDMELDEMQKVAVRESVHSGLLVITGGPGTGKTTTINMIIRYFESEGMDICLAAPTGRAAKRMSETTGYEARTIHRMLEVSGGMEDNAGFERNEQNPLETDVIIIDEVSMVDIGLMHSLLKAVVAGTRLILVGDVNQLPSVGAGSVLKDIIDSHACNVVRLNHIFRQASQSDIVVNAHKINRGEQVILDNKSMDFFFLKRYDANVIISICIQLIQKKLPGYVNARPFDIQVLTPMRKGLLGVERLNGILQQYLNPPAPDKPEREHGQSIFRVGDKVMQTKNNYQAEWQILSRYGIPVEQGLGIFNGDMGIVKEINTFAETVTVEYEEGKQVEYPFKQLDELELAYAITIHKAQGSEYPAVVIPLLSGPRMLMNRNLLYTAVTRARKCVTIVGDEKTFYQMVNNANEQKRYSGLRDRREER
;
A
#
# COMPACT_ATOMS: atom_id res chain seq x y z
N ASP A 1 3.86 -13.31 37.39
CA ASP A 1 3.00 -12.17 37.05
C ASP A 1 3.60 -11.28 35.97
N PHE A 2 4.87 -10.86 36.10
CA PHE A 2 5.53 -10.06 35.06
C PHE A 2 5.56 -10.76 33.70
N ARG A 3 5.89 -12.05 33.68
CA ARG A 3 5.93 -12.84 32.45
C ARG A 3 4.54 -12.89 31.76
N ILE A 4 3.48 -13.06 32.52
CA ILE A 4 2.11 -13.12 31.96
C ILE A 4 1.70 -11.77 31.41
N ARG A 5 1.94 -10.69 32.13
CA ARG A 5 1.64 -9.32 31.67
C ARG A 5 2.41 -8.96 30.40
N SER A 6 3.69 -9.26 30.36
CA SER A 6 4.52 -9.05 29.15
C SER A 6 4.03 -9.91 27.99
N GLY A 7 3.60 -11.14 28.25
CA GLY A 7 3.03 -12.03 27.23
C GLY A 7 1.74 -11.52 26.64
N ILE A 8 0.86 -10.94 27.45
CA ILE A 8 -0.38 -10.31 26.97
C ILE A 8 -0.05 -9.13 26.03
N ILE A 9 0.86 -8.26 26.41
CA ILE A 9 1.30 -7.15 25.57
C ILE A 9 1.92 -7.67 24.26
N TYR A 10 2.74 -8.70 24.33
CA TYR A 10 3.35 -9.32 23.16
C TYR A 10 2.30 -9.86 22.18
N VAL A 11 1.27 -10.56 22.69
CA VAL A 11 0.17 -11.06 21.84
C VAL A 11 -0.53 -9.91 21.12
N LEU A 12 -0.80 -8.80 21.82
CA LEU A 12 -1.42 -7.62 21.20
C LEU A 12 -0.50 -6.97 20.16
N GLN A 13 0.81 -6.94 20.38
CA GLN A 13 1.78 -6.44 19.41
C GLN A 13 1.82 -7.33 18.15
N GLN A 14 1.77 -8.65 18.33
CA GLN A 14 1.68 -9.59 17.20
C GLN A 14 0.36 -9.41 16.44
N ALA A 15 -0.74 -9.20 17.16
CA ALA A 15 -2.03 -8.93 16.55
C ALA A 15 -2.01 -7.63 15.72
N ALA A 16 -1.31 -6.60 16.17
CA ALA A 16 -1.14 -5.35 15.42
C ALA A 16 -0.40 -5.57 14.10
N GLN A 17 0.60 -6.45 14.08
CA GLN A 17 1.30 -6.82 12.84
C GLN A 17 0.38 -7.58 11.87
N GLU A 18 -0.65 -8.25 12.37
CA GLU A 18 -1.70 -8.89 11.56
C GLU A 18 -2.79 -7.90 11.11
N GLY A 19 -2.72 -6.65 11.55
CA GLY A 19 -3.66 -5.59 11.20
C GLY A 19 -4.75 -5.31 12.24
N HIS A 20 -4.73 -5.95 13.40
CA HIS A 20 -5.71 -5.76 14.45
C HIS A 20 -5.34 -4.62 15.39
N THR A 21 -6.28 -3.73 15.68
CA THR A 21 -6.09 -2.70 16.73
C THR A 21 -6.46 -3.21 18.11
N TYR A 22 -7.32 -4.20 18.18
CA TYR A 22 -7.69 -4.89 19.42
C TYR A 22 -7.87 -6.39 19.16
N LEU A 23 -8.00 -7.17 20.23
CA LEU A 23 -8.51 -8.54 20.17
C LEU A 23 -9.74 -8.68 21.07
N PRO A 24 -10.75 -9.47 20.67
CA PRO A 24 -11.81 -9.90 21.58
C PRO A 24 -11.21 -10.65 22.77
N ARG A 25 -11.78 -10.44 23.95
CA ARG A 25 -11.28 -11.05 25.19
C ARG A 25 -11.03 -12.56 25.09
N PRO A 26 -11.97 -13.38 24.58
CA PRO A 26 -11.73 -14.82 24.46
C PRO A 26 -10.53 -15.16 23.58
N LEU A 27 -10.35 -14.44 22.48
CA LEU A 27 -9.25 -14.67 21.54
C LEU A 27 -7.91 -14.28 22.13
N LEU A 28 -7.84 -13.13 22.79
CA LEU A 28 -6.62 -12.70 23.49
C LEU A 28 -6.22 -13.71 24.57
N THR A 29 -7.19 -14.16 25.38
CA THR A 29 -6.96 -15.14 26.42
C THR A 29 -6.44 -16.45 25.84
N ALA A 30 -7.06 -16.97 24.79
CA ALA A 30 -6.64 -18.21 24.12
C ALA A 30 -5.22 -18.11 23.58
N ARG A 31 -4.88 -17.03 22.89
CA ARG A 31 -3.53 -16.81 22.33
C ARG A 31 -2.47 -16.66 23.42
N ALA A 32 -2.80 -15.97 24.50
CA ALA A 32 -1.87 -15.80 25.63
C ALA A 32 -1.64 -17.13 26.37
N CYS A 33 -2.67 -17.93 26.56
CA CYS A 33 -2.56 -19.28 27.15
C CYS A 33 -1.66 -20.19 26.31
N GLU A 34 -1.85 -20.17 25.00
CA GLU A 34 -1.02 -20.96 24.07
C GLU A 34 0.45 -20.50 24.12
N LEU A 35 0.70 -19.19 24.09
CA LEU A 35 2.07 -18.65 24.14
C LEU A 35 2.78 -18.97 25.44
N LEU A 36 2.07 -18.84 26.58
CA LEU A 36 2.68 -18.89 27.91
C LEU A 36 2.61 -20.28 28.58
N GLY A 37 1.78 -21.18 28.05
CA GLY A 37 1.55 -22.48 28.64
C GLY A 37 0.87 -22.43 30.00
N VAL A 38 -0.08 -21.49 30.16
CA VAL A 38 -0.86 -21.28 31.39
C VAL A 38 -2.37 -21.44 31.13
N ASP A 39 -3.17 -21.55 32.20
CA ASP A 39 -4.61 -21.63 32.06
C ASP A 39 -5.26 -20.23 31.87
N GLU A 40 -6.54 -20.23 31.53
CA GLU A 40 -7.28 -18.98 31.29
C GLU A 40 -7.33 -18.07 32.50
N ASP A 41 -7.56 -18.63 33.70
CA ASP A 41 -7.64 -17.85 34.94
C ASP A 41 -6.33 -17.12 35.24
N ALA A 42 -5.19 -17.74 34.93
CA ALA A 42 -3.89 -17.13 35.13
C ALA A 42 -3.68 -15.87 34.23
N VAL A 43 -4.32 -15.86 33.08
CA VAL A 43 -4.26 -14.70 32.14
C VAL A 43 -5.33 -13.67 32.54
N GLU A 44 -6.56 -14.08 32.69
CA GLU A 44 -7.69 -13.17 32.87
C GLU A 44 -7.64 -12.33 34.16
N LYS A 45 -7.06 -12.86 35.22
CA LYS A 45 -6.87 -12.11 36.46
C LYS A 45 -6.03 -10.83 36.32
N HIS A 46 -5.24 -10.71 35.26
CA HIS A 46 -4.37 -9.56 35.03
C HIS A 46 -5.02 -8.42 34.25
N TYR A 47 -6.13 -8.67 33.56
CA TYR A 47 -6.70 -7.67 32.68
C TYR A 47 -7.11 -6.39 33.39
N MET A 48 -7.80 -6.51 34.49
CA MET A 48 -8.29 -5.33 35.25
C MET A 48 -7.13 -4.52 35.82
N ASP A 49 -6.15 -5.19 36.40
CA ASP A 49 -4.98 -4.51 36.95
C ASP A 49 -4.15 -3.79 35.84
N MET A 50 -3.99 -4.43 34.69
CA MET A 50 -3.31 -3.82 33.56
C MET A 50 -4.09 -2.63 32.99
N ALA A 51 -5.40 -2.65 33.04
CA ALA A 51 -6.25 -1.52 32.66
C ALA A 51 -6.09 -0.36 33.66
N ILE A 52 -6.03 -0.64 34.95
CA ILE A 52 -5.77 0.36 36.00
C ILE A 52 -4.39 0.99 35.80
N ASP A 53 -3.39 0.18 35.44
CA ASP A 53 -2.03 0.64 35.15
C ASP A 53 -1.91 1.34 33.77
N LYS A 54 -3.02 1.53 33.08
CA LYS A 54 -3.07 2.20 31.76
C LYS A 54 -2.26 1.49 30.67
N LYS A 55 -2.06 0.19 30.80
CA LYS A 55 -1.40 -0.64 29.77
C LYS A 55 -2.40 -1.17 28.74
N LEU A 56 -3.62 -1.42 29.18
CA LEU A 56 -4.73 -1.92 28.37
C LEU A 56 -5.94 -0.99 28.49
N VAL A 57 -6.80 -1.07 27.50
CA VAL A 57 -8.17 -0.52 27.57
C VAL A 57 -9.13 -1.65 27.25
N LEU A 58 -10.10 -1.86 28.18
CA LEU A 58 -11.18 -2.80 27.98
C LEU A 58 -12.44 -2.02 27.58
N LYS A 59 -12.88 -2.25 26.35
CA LYS A 59 -14.08 -1.61 25.80
C LYS A 59 -15.20 -2.62 25.72
N GLN A 60 -16.23 -2.44 26.54
CA GLN A 60 -17.44 -3.25 26.45
C GLN A 60 -18.31 -2.77 25.31
N THR A 61 -18.67 -3.69 24.41
CA THR A 61 -19.69 -3.48 23.39
C THR A 61 -20.89 -4.38 23.66
N MET A 62 -21.93 -4.29 22.84
CA MET A 62 -23.11 -5.15 23.02
C MET A 62 -22.77 -6.63 22.90
N ASP A 63 -21.82 -6.97 22.06
CA ASP A 63 -21.52 -8.36 21.70
C ASP A 63 -20.27 -8.93 22.36
N GLN A 64 -19.34 -8.07 22.81
CA GLN A 64 -18.03 -8.52 23.27
C GLN A 64 -17.29 -7.48 24.10
N VAL A 65 -16.23 -7.95 24.76
CA VAL A 65 -15.22 -7.08 25.38
C VAL A 65 -14.04 -6.99 24.43
N GLN A 66 -13.72 -5.78 23.99
CA GLN A 66 -12.56 -5.49 23.15
C GLN A 66 -11.39 -5.09 24.04
N ILE A 67 -10.25 -5.75 23.87
CA ILE A 67 -9.05 -5.44 24.65
C ILE A 67 -8.01 -4.84 23.71
N TYR A 68 -7.64 -3.59 24.00
CA TYR A 68 -6.64 -2.81 23.26
C TYR A 68 -5.35 -2.69 24.05
N ALA A 69 -4.21 -2.69 23.38
CA ALA A 69 -3.07 -1.93 23.87
C ALA A 69 -3.46 -0.46 23.89
N SER A 70 -3.18 0.25 25.00
CA SER A 70 -3.72 1.61 25.21
C SER A 70 -3.46 2.58 24.06
N ALA A 71 -2.28 2.52 23.45
CA ALA A 71 -1.91 3.40 22.33
C ALA A 71 -2.91 3.30 21.16
N TYR A 72 -3.32 2.10 20.80
CA TYR A 72 -4.25 1.91 19.67
C TYR A 72 -5.66 2.40 19.97
N TYR A 73 -6.13 2.22 21.22
CA TYR A 73 -7.42 2.77 21.62
C TYR A 73 -7.46 4.30 21.49
N TYR A 74 -6.42 4.96 21.99
CA TYR A 74 -6.33 6.43 21.90
C TYR A 74 -6.12 6.91 20.48
N MET A 75 -5.36 6.19 19.65
CA MET A 75 -5.22 6.52 18.23
C MET A 75 -6.57 6.49 17.50
N GLU A 76 -7.35 5.43 17.69
CA GLU A 76 -8.68 5.33 17.07
C GLU A 76 -9.62 6.43 17.54
N THR A 77 -9.65 6.68 18.84
CA THR A 77 -10.50 7.71 19.44
C THR A 77 -10.11 9.10 18.90
N ASN A 78 -8.82 9.42 18.87
CA ASN A 78 -8.33 10.70 18.38
C ASN A 78 -8.58 10.86 16.88
N VAL A 79 -8.36 9.82 16.09
CA VAL A 79 -8.65 9.84 14.65
C VAL A 79 -10.13 10.12 14.41
N ALA A 80 -11.02 9.45 15.13
CA ALA A 80 -12.46 9.66 15.00
C ALA A 80 -12.86 11.10 15.32
N VAL A 81 -12.32 11.67 16.39
CA VAL A 81 -12.58 13.06 16.80
C VAL A 81 -12.04 14.04 15.76
N MET A 82 -10.80 13.89 15.34
CA MET A 82 -10.16 14.79 14.37
C MET A 82 -10.86 14.75 13.00
N LEU A 83 -11.28 13.58 12.53
CA LEU A 83 -12.06 13.47 11.30
C LEU A 83 -13.41 14.17 11.42
N ARG A 84 -14.05 14.09 12.58
CA ARG A 84 -15.31 14.80 12.83
C ARG A 84 -15.12 16.31 12.82
N GLU A 85 -14.04 16.80 13.40
CA GLU A 85 -13.72 18.23 13.43
C GLU A 85 -13.43 18.79 12.04
N LEU A 86 -12.83 18.01 11.16
CA LEU A 86 -12.57 18.39 9.76
C LEU A 86 -13.84 18.37 8.90
N ASN A 87 -14.83 17.56 9.26
CA ASN A 87 -16.03 17.34 8.47
C ASN A 87 -17.04 18.49 8.60
N VAL A 88 -16.60 19.69 8.27
CA VAL A 88 -17.45 20.88 8.21
C VAL A 88 -18.02 21.04 6.81
N LYS A 89 -19.12 21.80 6.70
CA LYS A 89 -19.72 22.13 5.41
C LYS A 89 -19.42 23.57 5.05
N TYR A 90 -19.10 23.80 3.79
CA TYR A 90 -18.88 25.11 3.21
C TYR A 90 -20.07 25.51 2.34
N ASP A 91 -20.55 26.71 2.52
CA ASP A 91 -21.70 27.24 1.78
C ASP A 91 -21.23 27.90 0.48
N VAL A 92 -21.17 27.11 -0.59
CA VAL A 92 -20.87 27.58 -1.94
C VAL A 92 -21.98 27.10 -2.87
N SER A 93 -22.50 27.97 -3.73
CA SER A 93 -23.60 27.60 -4.60
C SER A 93 -23.16 26.59 -5.68
N ASP A 94 -23.99 25.58 -5.93
CA ASP A 94 -23.74 24.59 -6.97
C ASP A 94 -23.62 25.24 -8.35
N ALA A 95 -24.39 26.28 -8.62
CA ALA A 95 -24.35 27.01 -9.89
C ALA A 95 -22.98 27.67 -10.12
N GLU A 96 -22.36 28.22 -9.08
CA GLU A 96 -21.02 28.79 -9.16
C GLU A 96 -19.96 27.71 -9.39
N ILE A 97 -20.07 26.58 -8.69
CA ILE A 97 -19.17 25.45 -8.87
C ILE A 97 -19.28 24.91 -10.30
N ASP A 98 -20.49 24.69 -10.79
CA ASP A 98 -20.73 24.15 -12.14
C ASP A 98 -20.24 25.10 -13.22
N ARG A 99 -20.39 26.40 -13.04
CA ARG A 99 -19.85 27.39 -13.97
C ARG A 99 -18.33 27.30 -14.05
N ARG A 100 -17.67 27.17 -12.92
CA ARG A 100 -16.21 27.04 -12.86
C ARG A 100 -15.71 25.73 -13.44
N ILE A 101 -16.42 24.63 -13.17
CA ILE A 101 -16.14 23.33 -13.79
C ILE A 101 -16.22 23.46 -15.31
N SER A 102 -17.28 24.10 -15.84
CA SER A 102 -17.45 24.28 -17.28
C SER A 102 -16.34 25.10 -17.91
N GLN A 103 -15.86 26.15 -17.23
CA GLN A 103 -14.72 26.93 -17.69
C GLN A 103 -13.44 26.10 -17.78
N ILE A 104 -13.18 25.27 -16.78
CA ILE A 104 -11.99 24.41 -16.73
C ILE A 104 -12.10 23.32 -17.80
N GLU A 105 -13.26 22.71 -17.98
CA GLU A 105 -13.50 21.73 -19.05
C GLU A 105 -13.18 22.30 -20.44
N LYS A 106 -13.61 23.54 -20.70
CA LYS A 106 -13.33 24.23 -21.98
C LYS A 106 -11.82 24.47 -22.16
N ASN A 107 -11.12 24.91 -21.10
CA ASN A 107 -9.71 25.19 -21.16
C ASN A 107 -8.86 23.94 -21.37
N LEU A 108 -9.32 22.79 -20.90
CA LEU A 108 -8.63 21.51 -21.01
C LEU A 108 -9.14 20.64 -22.16
N ASP A 109 -10.15 21.11 -22.90
CA ASP A 109 -10.82 20.34 -23.96
C ASP A 109 -11.23 18.94 -23.49
N MET A 110 -11.90 18.89 -22.34
CA MET A 110 -12.37 17.65 -21.72
C MET A 110 -13.76 17.82 -21.13
N GLU A 111 -14.47 16.73 -20.98
CA GLU A 111 -15.78 16.69 -20.35
C GLU A 111 -15.81 15.65 -19.23
N LEU A 112 -16.28 16.05 -18.05
CA LEU A 112 -16.47 15.18 -16.91
C LEU A 112 -17.83 14.47 -17.00
N ASP A 113 -17.91 13.23 -16.50
CA ASP A 113 -19.20 12.59 -16.28
C ASP A 113 -19.88 13.15 -15.02
N GLU A 114 -21.13 12.75 -14.79
CA GLU A 114 -21.91 13.28 -13.67
C GLU A 114 -21.30 12.96 -12.30
N MET A 115 -20.79 11.74 -12.10
CA MET A 115 -20.19 11.36 -10.82
C MET A 115 -18.86 12.09 -10.55
N GLN A 116 -18.10 12.37 -11.59
CA GLN A 116 -16.89 13.19 -11.45
C GLN A 116 -17.23 14.63 -11.06
N LYS A 117 -18.31 15.20 -11.64
CA LYS A 117 -18.81 16.53 -11.23
C LYS A 117 -19.29 16.53 -9.78
N VAL A 118 -19.98 15.47 -9.36
CA VAL A 118 -20.38 15.30 -7.95
C VAL A 118 -19.16 15.30 -7.04
N ALA A 119 -18.09 14.60 -7.41
CA ALA A 119 -16.85 14.57 -6.63
C ALA A 119 -16.22 15.96 -6.49
N VAL A 120 -16.20 16.75 -7.56
CA VAL A 120 -15.69 18.12 -7.50
C VAL A 120 -16.60 19.01 -6.63
N ARG A 121 -17.90 18.94 -6.77
CA ARG A 121 -18.85 19.71 -5.93
C ARG A 121 -18.67 19.37 -4.46
N GLU A 122 -18.61 18.08 -4.14
CA GLU A 122 -18.45 17.62 -2.74
C GLU A 122 -17.09 18.00 -2.17
N SER A 123 -16.04 18.06 -2.99
CA SER A 123 -14.72 18.53 -2.53
C SER A 123 -14.75 20.01 -2.13
N VAL A 124 -15.61 20.81 -2.75
CA VAL A 124 -15.80 22.22 -2.43
C VAL A 124 -16.68 22.40 -1.20
N HIS A 125 -17.76 21.62 -1.10
CA HIS A 125 -18.72 21.70 0.00
C HIS A 125 -18.22 21.10 1.32
N SER A 126 -17.34 20.11 1.27
CA SER A 126 -16.99 19.29 2.42
C SER A 126 -15.57 19.52 2.89
N GLY A 127 -15.37 19.64 4.19
CA GLY A 127 -14.05 19.68 4.81
C GLY A 127 -13.36 18.30 4.81
N LEU A 128 -14.16 17.23 4.69
CA LEU A 128 -13.67 15.85 4.59
C LEU A 128 -14.46 15.13 3.50
N LEU A 129 -13.77 14.59 2.51
CA LEU A 129 -14.36 13.82 1.41
C LEU A 129 -13.57 12.55 1.15
N VAL A 130 -14.25 11.46 0.91
CA VAL A 130 -13.66 10.22 0.42
C VAL A 130 -14.12 9.99 -1.02
N ILE A 131 -13.17 9.73 -1.90
CA ILE A 131 -13.41 9.33 -3.29
C ILE A 131 -12.87 7.91 -3.46
N THR A 132 -13.72 6.97 -3.83
CA THR A 132 -13.31 5.59 -4.07
C THR A 132 -13.70 5.16 -5.47
N GLY A 133 -12.86 4.34 -6.09
CA GLY A 133 -13.12 3.78 -7.41
C GLY A 133 -12.02 2.83 -7.84
N GLY A 134 -12.37 1.88 -8.68
CA GLY A 134 -11.46 0.91 -9.26
C GLY A 134 -10.72 1.46 -10.48
N PRO A 135 -9.98 0.60 -11.19
CA PRO A 135 -9.25 1.01 -12.39
C PRO A 135 -10.19 1.47 -13.49
N GLY A 136 -9.77 2.48 -14.24
CA GLY A 136 -10.52 2.99 -15.38
C GLY A 136 -11.78 3.80 -15.05
N THR A 137 -11.96 4.19 -13.78
CA THR A 137 -13.15 4.94 -13.33
C THR A 137 -12.94 6.45 -13.29
N GLY A 138 -11.78 6.93 -13.73
CA GLY A 138 -11.50 8.35 -13.84
C GLY A 138 -11.10 9.04 -12.56
N LYS A 139 -10.52 8.33 -11.59
CA LYS A 139 -9.99 8.93 -10.34
C LYS A 139 -8.95 10.01 -10.61
N THR A 140 -7.99 9.72 -11.46
CA THR A 140 -6.91 10.66 -11.80
C THR A 140 -7.45 11.93 -12.46
N THR A 141 -8.38 11.80 -13.41
CA THR A 141 -9.03 12.95 -14.05
C THR A 141 -9.79 13.77 -13.03
N THR A 142 -10.49 13.13 -12.11
CA THR A 142 -11.23 13.79 -11.02
C THR A 142 -10.28 14.57 -10.11
N ILE A 143 -9.19 13.97 -9.71
CA ILE A 143 -8.15 14.64 -8.89
C ILE A 143 -7.60 15.86 -9.62
N ASN A 144 -7.28 15.74 -10.90
CA ASN A 144 -6.78 16.85 -11.72
C ASN A 144 -7.78 18.00 -11.77
N MET A 145 -9.04 17.71 -11.94
CA MET A 145 -10.09 18.74 -11.96
C MET A 145 -10.22 19.44 -10.60
N ILE A 146 -10.16 18.70 -9.50
CA ILE A 146 -10.19 19.25 -8.15
C ILE A 146 -9.00 20.19 -7.92
N ILE A 147 -7.80 19.76 -8.33
CA ILE A 147 -6.59 20.58 -8.22
C ILE A 147 -6.78 21.89 -9.01
N ARG A 148 -7.22 21.81 -10.25
CA ARG A 148 -7.46 22.98 -11.10
C ARG A 148 -8.50 23.91 -10.52
N TYR A 149 -9.56 23.37 -9.93
CA TYR A 149 -10.60 24.15 -9.29
C TYR A 149 -10.02 25.00 -8.14
N PHE A 150 -9.33 24.39 -7.20
CA PHE A 150 -8.78 25.08 -6.06
C PHE A 150 -7.62 26.02 -6.42
N GLU A 151 -6.81 25.63 -7.39
CA GLU A 151 -5.75 26.49 -7.94
C GLU A 151 -6.36 27.78 -8.52
N SER A 152 -7.49 27.70 -9.23
CA SER A 152 -8.20 28.84 -9.78
C SER A 152 -8.74 29.78 -8.70
N GLU A 153 -8.91 29.30 -7.47
CA GLU A 153 -9.30 30.10 -6.31
C GLU A 153 -8.10 30.65 -5.53
N GLY A 154 -6.88 30.41 -5.98
CA GLY A 154 -5.67 30.85 -5.29
C GLY A 154 -5.35 30.08 -4.02
N MET A 155 -5.89 28.87 -3.87
CA MET A 155 -5.64 28.02 -2.71
C MET A 155 -4.36 27.20 -2.85
N ASP A 156 -3.67 27.00 -1.73
CA ASP A 156 -2.50 26.14 -1.65
C ASP A 156 -2.92 24.68 -1.50
N ILE A 157 -2.32 23.81 -2.31
CA ILE A 157 -2.68 22.40 -2.39
C ILE A 157 -1.45 21.55 -2.10
N CYS A 158 -1.60 20.57 -1.21
CA CYS A 158 -0.61 19.53 -0.96
C CYS A 158 -1.11 18.19 -1.47
N LEU A 159 -0.27 17.48 -2.22
CA LEU A 159 -0.54 16.14 -2.72
C LEU A 159 0.38 15.15 -2.03
N ALA A 160 -0.16 14.05 -1.55
CA ALA A 160 0.64 13.00 -0.93
C ALA A 160 0.07 11.60 -1.17
N ALA A 161 0.93 10.62 -0.98
CA ALA A 161 0.60 9.20 -1.05
C ALA A 161 1.42 8.43 -0.02
N PRO A 162 1.01 7.22 0.39
CA PRO A 162 1.72 6.48 1.42
C PRO A 162 3.08 5.90 1.00
N THR A 163 3.33 5.75 -0.31
CA THR A 163 4.60 5.20 -0.82
C THR A 163 5.25 6.14 -1.82
N GLY A 164 6.58 6.03 -1.97
CA GLY A 164 7.34 6.81 -2.94
C GLY A 164 6.88 6.58 -4.38
N ARG A 165 6.60 5.34 -4.74
CA ARG A 165 6.11 5.01 -6.09
C ARG A 165 4.73 5.59 -6.38
N ALA A 166 3.81 5.50 -5.42
CA ALA A 166 2.49 6.10 -5.55
C ALA A 166 2.57 7.63 -5.66
N ALA A 167 3.43 8.27 -4.85
CA ALA A 167 3.67 9.71 -4.92
C ALA A 167 4.25 10.13 -6.27
N LYS A 168 5.23 9.39 -6.78
CA LYS A 168 5.83 9.65 -8.09
C LYS A 168 4.78 9.54 -9.20
N ARG A 169 3.97 8.49 -9.19
CA ARG A 169 2.89 8.31 -10.17
C ARG A 169 1.89 9.47 -10.11
N MET A 170 1.53 9.90 -8.90
CA MET A 170 0.64 11.04 -8.69
C MET A 170 1.23 12.32 -9.28
N SER A 171 2.54 12.57 -9.10
CA SER A 171 3.23 13.70 -9.70
C SER A 171 3.21 13.65 -11.24
N GLU A 172 3.47 12.49 -11.81
CA GLU A 172 3.50 12.30 -13.27
C GLU A 172 2.12 12.48 -13.90
N THR A 173 1.07 11.96 -13.25
CA THR A 173 -0.29 12.01 -13.79
C THR A 173 -0.99 13.34 -13.57
N THR A 174 -0.63 14.09 -12.53
CA THR A 174 -1.24 15.39 -12.22
C THR A 174 -0.45 16.58 -12.73
N GLY A 175 0.85 16.42 -12.97
CA GLY A 175 1.75 17.53 -13.29
C GLY A 175 2.11 18.41 -12.09
N TYR A 176 1.68 18.06 -10.87
CA TYR A 176 1.99 18.76 -9.62
C TYR A 176 2.87 17.89 -8.73
N GLU A 177 3.72 18.52 -7.93
CA GLU A 177 4.58 17.78 -7.00
C GLU A 177 3.73 17.06 -5.95
N ALA A 178 3.90 15.74 -5.86
CA ALA A 178 3.34 14.91 -4.80
C ALA A 178 4.49 14.29 -3.99
N ARG A 179 4.29 14.15 -2.69
CA ARG A 179 5.26 13.59 -1.76
C ARG A 179 4.69 12.37 -1.06
N THR A 180 5.54 11.59 -0.43
CA THR A 180 5.02 10.63 0.56
C THR A 180 4.43 11.38 1.74
N ILE A 181 3.46 10.75 2.43
CA ILE A 181 2.89 11.33 3.65
C ILE A 181 4.00 11.59 4.67
N HIS A 182 4.94 10.66 4.82
CA HIS A 182 6.09 10.80 5.72
C HIS A 182 6.92 12.05 5.40
N ARG A 183 7.19 12.28 4.12
CA ARG A 183 7.98 13.44 3.68
C ARG A 183 7.22 14.75 3.87
N MET A 184 5.91 14.73 3.61
CA MET A 184 5.04 15.88 3.83
C MET A 184 5.01 16.28 5.32
N LEU A 185 5.00 15.29 6.21
CA LEU A 185 5.01 15.51 7.66
C LEU A 185 6.40 15.81 8.22
N GLU A 186 7.45 15.76 7.41
CA GLU A 186 8.84 16.06 7.78
C GLU A 186 9.32 15.18 8.95
N VAL A 187 9.88 14.03 8.63
CA VAL A 187 10.37 13.09 9.65
C VAL A 187 11.53 13.72 10.43
N SER A 188 11.37 13.83 11.74
CA SER A 188 12.47 14.23 12.63
C SER A 188 13.42 13.05 12.86
N GLY A 189 14.73 13.34 12.89
CA GLY A 189 15.82 12.36 12.89
C GLY A 189 15.93 11.49 14.14
N GLY A 190 14.92 10.67 14.43
CA GLY A 190 14.95 9.64 15.46
C GLY A 190 15.07 8.24 14.88
N MET A 191 15.45 7.26 15.70
CA MET A 191 15.45 5.84 15.30
C MET A 191 14.02 5.38 14.97
N GLU A 192 13.88 4.38 14.09
CA GLU A 192 12.63 3.89 13.50
C GLU A 192 11.43 3.75 14.46
N ASP A 193 11.65 3.34 15.69
CA ASP A 193 10.59 3.12 16.67
C ASP A 193 10.11 4.39 17.40
N ASN A 194 10.85 5.50 17.27
CA ASN A 194 10.57 6.78 17.94
C ASN A 194 10.68 7.98 16.98
N ALA A 195 10.59 7.76 15.68
CA ALA A 195 10.62 8.85 14.71
C ALA A 195 9.36 9.70 14.89
N GLY A 196 9.52 10.89 15.41
CA GLY A 196 8.47 11.90 15.43
C GLY A 196 8.36 12.60 14.08
N PHE A 197 7.30 13.33 13.89
CA PHE A 197 7.13 14.22 12.75
C PHE A 197 7.26 15.67 13.19
N GLU A 198 7.97 16.48 12.40
CA GLU A 198 8.08 17.93 12.64
C GLU A 198 6.73 18.62 12.48
N ARG A 199 5.88 18.11 11.59
CA ARG A 199 4.51 18.61 11.41
C ARG A 199 3.58 17.87 12.36
N ASN A 200 2.90 18.62 13.21
CA ASN A 200 1.99 18.13 14.25
C ASN A 200 1.06 19.26 14.73
N GLU A 201 0.39 19.08 15.83
CA GLU A 201 -0.56 20.05 16.39
C GLU A 201 0.07 21.43 16.69
N GLN A 202 1.34 21.47 17.08
CA GLN A 202 2.08 22.69 17.41
C GLN A 202 2.75 23.32 16.19
N ASN A 203 2.92 22.55 15.13
CA ASN A 203 3.52 23.00 13.87
C ASN A 203 2.76 22.39 12.70
N PRO A 204 1.51 22.81 12.48
CA PRO A 204 0.65 22.19 11.46
C PRO A 204 1.09 22.50 10.04
N LEU A 205 0.58 21.72 9.11
CA LEU A 205 0.74 21.96 7.68
C LEU A 205 0.06 23.29 7.30
N GLU A 206 0.78 24.13 6.57
CA GLU A 206 0.28 25.42 6.09
C GLU A 206 -0.26 25.26 4.66
N THR A 207 -1.48 24.79 4.54
CA THR A 207 -2.12 24.53 3.25
C THR A 207 -3.63 24.62 3.37
N ASP A 208 -4.30 24.86 2.25
CA ASP A 208 -5.76 24.97 2.19
C ASP A 208 -6.44 23.65 1.86
N VAL A 209 -5.79 22.82 1.06
CA VAL A 209 -6.32 21.54 0.57
C VAL A 209 -5.23 20.48 0.62
N ILE A 210 -5.58 19.31 1.14
CA ILE A 210 -4.70 18.14 1.14
C ILE A 210 -5.43 17.02 0.41
N ILE A 211 -4.78 16.45 -0.60
CA ILE A 211 -5.28 15.28 -1.34
C ILE A 211 -4.32 14.12 -1.09
N ILE A 212 -4.84 13.06 -0.51
CA ILE A 212 -4.09 11.82 -0.25
C ILE A 212 -4.62 10.74 -1.18
N ASP A 213 -3.74 10.18 -2.01
CA ASP A 213 -4.06 9.03 -2.84
C ASP A 213 -3.60 7.72 -2.18
N GLU A 214 -4.10 6.59 -2.67
CA GLU A 214 -3.80 5.24 -2.17
C GLU A 214 -4.09 5.07 -0.67
N VAL A 215 -5.19 5.62 -0.18
CA VAL A 215 -5.53 5.62 1.25
C VAL A 215 -5.81 4.21 1.78
N SER A 216 -6.12 3.24 0.94
CA SER A 216 -6.24 1.84 1.36
C SER A 216 -4.97 1.31 2.05
N MET A 217 -3.82 1.91 1.77
CA MET A 217 -2.52 1.55 2.37
C MET A 217 -2.19 2.29 3.65
N VAL A 218 -3.01 3.26 4.06
CA VAL A 218 -2.76 4.08 5.26
C VAL A 218 -3.30 3.36 6.50
N ASP A 219 -2.41 3.04 7.44
CA ASP A 219 -2.78 2.44 8.72
C ASP A 219 -3.25 3.48 9.74
N ILE A 220 -3.70 3.01 10.90
CA ILE A 220 -4.23 3.91 11.95
C ILE A 220 -3.14 4.85 12.49
N GLY A 221 -1.92 4.39 12.65
CA GLY A 221 -0.80 5.20 13.13
C GLY A 221 -0.46 6.35 12.18
N LEU A 222 -0.37 6.06 10.89
CA LEU A 222 -0.07 7.07 9.88
C LEU A 222 -1.23 8.07 9.72
N MET A 223 -2.47 7.60 9.74
CA MET A 223 -3.64 8.49 9.71
C MET A 223 -3.67 9.39 10.95
N HIS A 224 -3.38 8.87 12.12
CA HIS A 224 -3.29 9.65 13.35
C HIS A 224 -2.25 10.76 13.24
N SER A 225 -1.05 10.43 12.75
CA SER A 225 0.03 11.41 12.57
C SER A 225 -0.32 12.48 11.53
N LEU A 226 -0.96 12.09 10.42
CA LEU A 226 -1.43 13.02 9.41
C LEU A 226 -2.44 14.02 9.99
N LEU A 227 -3.47 13.51 10.67
CA LEU A 227 -4.55 14.34 11.18
C LEU A 227 -4.09 15.32 12.26
N LYS A 228 -3.08 14.95 13.05
CA LYS A 228 -2.47 15.86 14.03
C LYS A 228 -1.84 17.10 13.39
N ALA A 229 -1.43 16.99 12.13
CA ALA A 229 -0.82 18.10 11.39
C ALA A 229 -1.82 18.90 10.55
N VAL A 230 -3.09 18.52 10.53
CA VAL A 230 -4.14 19.18 9.74
C VAL A 230 -5.00 20.05 10.65
N VAL A 231 -5.09 21.35 10.34
CA VAL A 231 -5.92 22.29 11.10
C VAL A 231 -7.35 22.31 10.58
N ALA A 232 -8.29 22.65 11.46
CA ALA A 232 -9.66 22.90 11.07
C ALA A 232 -9.72 24.02 10.01
N GLY A 233 -10.54 23.83 8.99
CA GLY A 233 -10.62 24.74 7.85
C GLY A 233 -9.78 24.31 6.64
N THR A 234 -8.85 23.36 6.81
CA THR A 234 -8.20 22.66 5.69
C THR A 234 -9.13 21.58 5.15
N ARG A 235 -9.30 21.53 3.84
CA ARG A 235 -10.06 20.45 3.20
C ARG A 235 -9.16 19.22 3.05
N LEU A 236 -9.64 18.09 3.50
CA LEU A 236 -8.95 16.79 3.37
C LEU A 236 -9.74 15.89 2.42
N ILE A 237 -9.09 15.49 1.33
CA ILE A 237 -9.66 14.61 0.32
C ILE A 237 -8.87 13.32 0.32
N LEU A 238 -9.55 12.21 0.65
CA LEU A 238 -8.97 10.87 0.74
C LEU A 238 -9.42 10.08 -0.48
N VAL A 239 -8.46 9.65 -1.28
CA VAL A 239 -8.72 8.90 -2.52
C VAL A 239 -8.13 7.50 -2.40
N GLY A 240 -8.89 6.50 -2.79
CA GLY A 240 -8.40 5.13 -2.77
C GLY A 240 -9.38 4.15 -3.39
N ASP A 241 -8.92 2.92 -3.50
CA ASP A 241 -9.72 1.79 -3.97
C ASP A 241 -9.97 0.85 -2.80
N VAL A 242 -11.20 0.86 -2.28
CA VAL A 242 -11.58 0.06 -1.11
C VAL A 242 -11.48 -1.45 -1.37
N ASN A 243 -11.42 -1.87 -2.62
CA ASN A 243 -11.33 -3.27 -3.02
C ASN A 243 -9.88 -3.78 -3.13
N GLN A 244 -8.90 -2.89 -3.03
CA GLN A 244 -7.49 -3.26 -2.89
C GLN A 244 -7.25 -3.90 -1.52
N LEU A 245 -6.13 -4.60 -1.38
CA LEU A 245 -5.71 -5.12 -0.08
C LEU A 245 -5.59 -3.97 0.95
N PRO A 246 -5.94 -4.24 2.22
CA PRO A 246 -5.80 -3.24 3.28
C PRO A 246 -4.33 -2.95 3.60
N SER A 247 -4.09 -1.98 4.49
CA SER A 247 -2.76 -1.60 4.97
C SER A 247 -2.01 -2.78 5.60
N VAL A 248 -0.69 -2.74 5.56
CA VAL A 248 0.15 -3.72 6.27
C VAL A 248 0.04 -3.50 7.79
N GLY A 249 0.03 -2.24 8.25
CA GLY A 249 -0.12 -1.89 9.65
C GLY A 249 -1.55 -2.05 10.19
N ALA A 250 -1.71 -1.77 11.46
CA ALA A 250 -2.97 -1.98 12.18
C ALA A 250 -4.08 -1.05 11.71
N GLY A 251 -5.29 -1.57 11.72
CA GLY A 251 -6.50 -0.85 11.37
C GLY A 251 -6.99 -1.11 9.95
N SER A 252 -8.18 -0.64 9.68
CA SER A 252 -8.85 -0.72 8.39
C SER A 252 -9.46 0.65 8.08
N VAL A 253 -8.59 1.65 7.96
CA VAL A 253 -8.95 3.08 8.04
C VAL A 253 -9.93 3.47 6.94
N LEU A 254 -9.61 3.23 5.68
CA LEU A 254 -10.47 3.62 4.56
C LEU A 254 -11.84 2.93 4.63
N LYS A 255 -11.84 1.63 4.86
CA LYS A 255 -13.07 0.85 4.98
C LYS A 255 -13.93 1.33 6.16
N ASP A 256 -13.31 1.54 7.31
CA ASP A 256 -14.01 2.00 8.52
C ASP A 256 -14.61 3.40 8.34
N ILE A 257 -13.91 4.31 7.68
CA ILE A 257 -14.44 5.64 7.36
C ILE A 257 -15.66 5.54 6.45
N ILE A 258 -15.58 4.73 5.41
CA ILE A 258 -16.69 4.52 4.46
C ILE A 258 -17.87 3.87 5.16
N ASP A 259 -17.66 2.78 5.89
CA ASP A 259 -18.72 2.00 6.54
C ASP A 259 -19.37 2.72 7.72
N SER A 260 -18.73 3.75 8.29
CA SER A 260 -19.32 4.56 9.36
C SER A 260 -20.45 5.48 8.88
N HIS A 261 -20.52 5.75 7.58
CA HIS A 261 -21.46 6.69 6.98
C HIS A 261 -21.43 8.11 7.60
N ALA A 262 -20.30 8.47 8.22
CA ALA A 262 -20.15 9.72 8.97
C ALA A 262 -19.55 10.88 8.15
N CYS A 263 -19.24 10.66 6.89
CA CYS A 263 -18.76 11.69 5.97
C CYS A 263 -19.22 11.40 4.54
N ASN A 264 -19.04 12.37 3.65
CA ASN A 264 -19.38 12.21 2.25
C ASN A 264 -18.41 11.24 1.57
N VAL A 265 -18.97 10.28 0.84
CA VAL A 265 -18.23 9.31 0.03
C VAL A 265 -18.78 9.37 -1.39
N VAL A 266 -17.89 9.63 -2.34
CA VAL A 266 -18.23 9.58 -3.76
C VAL A 266 -17.65 8.30 -4.35
N ARG A 267 -18.50 7.47 -4.96
CA ARG A 267 -18.10 6.22 -5.59
C ARG A 267 -18.07 6.39 -7.11
N LEU A 268 -16.89 6.26 -7.70
CA LEU A 268 -16.71 6.30 -9.14
C LEU A 268 -16.85 4.86 -9.68
N ASN A 269 -18.00 4.53 -10.22
CA ASN A 269 -18.31 3.17 -10.68
C ASN A 269 -18.33 3.04 -12.20
N HIS A 270 -18.37 4.15 -12.92
CA HIS A 270 -18.41 4.14 -14.38
C HIS A 270 -17.03 3.88 -14.97
N ILE A 271 -16.93 2.81 -15.79
CA ILE A 271 -15.71 2.51 -16.54
C ILE A 271 -15.77 3.26 -17.88
N PHE A 272 -14.82 4.13 -18.13
CA PHE A 272 -14.78 4.92 -19.36
C PHE A 272 -14.53 4.03 -20.59
N ARG A 273 -15.06 4.45 -21.73
CA ARG A 273 -14.98 3.71 -22.98
C ARG A 273 -13.55 3.31 -23.35
N GLN A 274 -12.60 4.22 -23.22
CA GLN A 274 -11.20 3.94 -23.51
C GLN A 274 -10.62 2.87 -22.56
N ALA A 275 -10.94 2.96 -21.28
CA ALA A 275 -10.52 1.98 -20.28
C ALA A 275 -11.20 0.63 -20.49
N SER A 276 -12.45 0.60 -20.95
CA SER A 276 -13.19 -0.65 -21.20
C SER A 276 -12.64 -1.47 -22.36
N GLN A 277 -11.72 -0.93 -23.15
CA GLN A 277 -11.01 -1.66 -24.19
C GLN A 277 -9.87 -2.53 -23.61
N SER A 278 -9.46 -2.27 -22.38
CA SER A 278 -8.48 -3.08 -21.67
C SER A 278 -9.16 -4.24 -20.93
N ASP A 279 -8.75 -5.46 -21.22
CA ASP A 279 -9.24 -6.63 -20.50
C ASP A 279 -8.68 -6.71 -19.08
N ILE A 280 -7.54 -6.08 -18.81
CA ILE A 280 -7.05 -5.92 -17.43
C ILE A 280 -8.12 -5.19 -16.61
N VAL A 281 -8.62 -4.07 -17.10
CA VAL A 281 -9.64 -3.26 -16.42
C VAL A 281 -10.96 -4.02 -16.30
N VAL A 282 -11.46 -4.55 -17.41
CA VAL A 282 -12.74 -5.28 -17.44
C VAL A 282 -12.70 -6.51 -16.53
N ASN A 283 -11.63 -7.29 -16.61
CA ASN A 283 -11.48 -8.49 -15.79
C ASN A 283 -11.24 -8.17 -14.30
N ALA A 284 -10.53 -7.09 -14.00
CA ALA A 284 -10.40 -6.62 -12.60
C ALA A 284 -11.77 -6.34 -11.98
N HIS A 285 -12.66 -5.65 -12.69
CA HIS A 285 -14.02 -5.39 -12.21
C HIS A 285 -14.87 -6.66 -12.11
N LYS A 286 -14.72 -7.60 -13.05
CA LYS A 286 -15.37 -8.91 -12.96
C LYS A 286 -14.91 -9.70 -11.74
N ILE A 287 -13.61 -9.74 -11.49
CA ILE A 287 -13.03 -10.40 -10.31
C ILE A 287 -13.62 -9.78 -9.04
N ASN A 288 -13.66 -8.46 -8.98
CA ASN A 288 -14.17 -7.74 -7.82
C ASN A 288 -15.66 -8.05 -7.54
N ARG A 289 -16.45 -8.25 -8.58
CA ARG A 289 -17.89 -8.60 -8.47
C ARG A 289 -18.13 -10.11 -8.33
N GLY A 290 -17.10 -10.94 -8.41
CA GLY A 290 -17.24 -12.40 -8.39
C GLY A 290 -17.80 -12.98 -9.68
N GLU A 291 -17.72 -12.24 -10.78
CA GLU A 291 -18.19 -12.67 -12.09
C GLU A 291 -17.16 -13.56 -12.80
N GLN A 292 -17.62 -14.39 -13.69
CA GLN A 292 -16.76 -15.29 -14.45
C GLN A 292 -15.87 -14.52 -15.43
N VAL A 293 -14.57 -14.82 -15.40
CA VAL A 293 -13.57 -14.32 -16.35
C VAL A 293 -13.29 -15.40 -17.39
N ILE A 294 -13.30 -15.03 -18.66
CA ILE A 294 -13.00 -15.96 -19.75
C ILE A 294 -11.48 -16.05 -19.95
N LEU A 295 -10.95 -17.27 -19.82
CA LEU A 295 -9.51 -17.56 -19.87
C LEU A 295 -9.12 -18.23 -21.20
N ASP A 296 -9.46 -17.61 -22.33
CA ASP A 296 -9.27 -18.16 -23.68
C ASP A 296 -8.07 -17.56 -24.43
N ASN A 297 -7.35 -16.61 -23.84
CA ASN A 297 -6.19 -15.94 -24.40
C ASN A 297 -6.42 -15.19 -25.71
N LYS A 298 -7.67 -14.80 -25.98
CA LYS A 298 -8.02 -13.97 -27.13
C LYS A 298 -7.81 -12.48 -26.86
N SER A 299 -7.41 -12.13 -25.64
CA SER A 299 -7.12 -10.76 -25.22
C SER A 299 -5.77 -10.28 -25.74
N MET A 300 -5.60 -8.95 -25.75
CA MET A 300 -4.33 -8.30 -26.07
C MET A 300 -3.48 -7.98 -24.82
N ASP A 301 -4.06 -7.99 -23.63
CA ASP A 301 -3.37 -7.57 -22.41
C ASP A 301 -3.63 -8.45 -21.18
N PHE A 302 -4.48 -9.46 -21.30
CA PHE A 302 -4.79 -10.39 -20.22
C PHE A 302 -4.65 -11.82 -20.71
N PHE A 303 -3.70 -12.57 -20.13
CA PHE A 303 -3.41 -13.94 -20.55
C PHE A 303 -3.41 -14.88 -19.35
N PHE A 304 -3.85 -16.11 -19.60
CA PHE A 304 -3.81 -17.21 -18.62
C PHE A 304 -3.22 -18.47 -19.27
N LEU A 305 -2.04 -18.87 -18.82
CA LEU A 305 -1.38 -20.07 -19.28
C LEU A 305 -1.64 -21.20 -18.28
N LYS A 306 -2.42 -22.19 -18.70
CA LYS A 306 -2.85 -23.32 -17.85
C LYS A 306 -1.70 -24.28 -17.65
N ARG A 307 -1.16 -24.33 -16.43
CA ARG A 307 -0.06 -25.22 -16.03
C ARG A 307 -0.29 -25.66 -14.58
N TYR A 308 0.21 -26.86 -14.25
CA TYR A 308 -0.09 -27.48 -12.95
C TYR A 308 1.15 -27.89 -12.17
N ASP A 309 2.31 -27.91 -12.82
CA ASP A 309 3.58 -28.25 -12.20
C ASP A 309 4.39 -26.99 -11.88
N ALA A 310 4.84 -26.86 -10.63
CA ALA A 310 5.55 -25.68 -10.18
C ALA A 310 6.82 -25.38 -10.99
N ASN A 311 7.59 -26.41 -11.34
CA ASN A 311 8.83 -26.23 -12.11
C ASN A 311 8.56 -25.77 -13.53
N VAL A 312 7.49 -26.27 -14.16
CA VAL A 312 7.05 -25.83 -15.49
C VAL A 312 6.58 -24.37 -15.42
N ILE A 313 5.82 -24.01 -14.40
CA ILE A 313 5.35 -22.63 -14.18
C ILE A 313 6.54 -21.69 -14.07
N ILE A 314 7.54 -22.03 -13.26
CA ILE A 314 8.75 -21.20 -13.08
C ILE A 314 9.51 -21.05 -14.39
N SER A 315 9.66 -22.12 -15.15
CA SER A 315 10.31 -22.10 -16.46
C SER A 315 9.61 -21.13 -17.44
N ILE A 316 8.28 -21.14 -17.45
CA ILE A 316 7.49 -20.24 -18.27
C ILE A 316 7.65 -18.79 -17.81
N CYS A 317 7.66 -18.53 -16.51
CA CYS A 317 7.92 -17.19 -15.95
C CYS A 317 9.26 -16.64 -16.44
N ILE A 318 10.31 -17.48 -16.43
CA ILE A 318 11.64 -17.10 -16.92
C ILE A 318 11.58 -16.72 -18.40
N GLN A 319 10.94 -17.53 -19.22
CA GLN A 319 10.80 -17.25 -20.66
C GLN A 319 10.03 -15.96 -20.95
N LEU A 320 8.97 -15.72 -20.18
CA LEU A 320 8.17 -14.49 -20.30
C LEU A 320 9.03 -13.26 -20.01
N ILE A 321 9.81 -13.30 -18.95
CA ILE A 321 10.64 -12.17 -18.51
C ILE A 321 11.82 -11.93 -19.46
N GLN A 322 12.48 -12.99 -19.91
CA GLN A 322 13.66 -12.86 -20.76
C GLN A 322 13.36 -12.57 -22.21
N LYS A 323 12.32 -13.18 -22.76
CA LYS A 323 12.12 -13.25 -24.21
C LYS A 323 10.83 -12.60 -24.70
N LYS A 324 9.68 -12.93 -24.12
CA LYS A 324 8.38 -12.57 -24.69
C LYS A 324 7.87 -11.22 -24.29
N LEU A 325 7.86 -10.91 -23.01
CA LEU A 325 7.23 -9.69 -22.49
C LEU A 325 8.01 -8.40 -22.75
N PRO A 326 9.36 -8.36 -22.71
CA PRO A 326 10.08 -7.12 -22.96
C PRO A 326 9.76 -6.46 -24.30
N GLY A 327 9.72 -7.23 -25.37
CA GLY A 327 9.33 -6.74 -26.69
C GLY A 327 7.84 -6.41 -26.78
N TYR A 328 7.01 -7.22 -26.15
CA TYR A 328 5.56 -7.06 -26.20
C TYR A 328 5.07 -5.78 -25.52
N VAL A 329 5.64 -5.41 -24.38
CA VAL A 329 5.24 -4.20 -23.62
C VAL A 329 6.23 -3.05 -23.78
N ASN A 330 7.26 -3.21 -24.59
CA ASN A 330 8.33 -2.23 -24.81
C ASN A 330 8.96 -1.78 -23.47
N ALA A 331 9.46 -2.75 -22.71
CA ALA A 331 10.08 -2.52 -21.42
C ALA A 331 11.31 -3.42 -21.24
N ARG A 332 12.14 -3.09 -20.26
CA ARG A 332 13.30 -3.90 -19.89
C ARG A 332 12.84 -5.12 -19.09
N PRO A 333 13.60 -6.23 -19.11
CA PRO A 333 13.30 -7.35 -18.20
C PRO A 333 13.19 -6.95 -16.73
N PHE A 334 13.98 -5.97 -16.29
CA PHE A 334 13.93 -5.42 -14.94
C PHE A 334 12.54 -4.83 -14.59
N ASP A 335 11.83 -4.25 -15.56
CA ASP A 335 10.54 -3.60 -15.34
C ASP A 335 9.36 -4.58 -15.31
N ILE A 336 9.61 -5.86 -15.60
CA ILE A 336 8.60 -6.91 -15.53
C ILE A 336 8.66 -7.55 -14.15
N GLN A 337 7.51 -7.65 -13.48
CA GLN A 337 7.46 -8.09 -12.10
C GLN A 337 6.69 -9.38 -11.93
N VAL A 338 7.30 -10.33 -11.24
CA VAL A 338 6.62 -11.54 -10.76
C VAL A 338 5.98 -11.23 -9.41
N LEU A 339 4.68 -11.49 -9.32
CA LEU A 339 3.89 -11.32 -8.09
C LEU A 339 3.36 -12.67 -7.65
N THR A 340 3.59 -13.02 -6.39
CA THR A 340 3.14 -14.28 -5.82
C THR A 340 2.37 -14.05 -4.52
N PRO A 341 1.38 -14.92 -4.19
CA PRO A 341 0.62 -14.77 -2.95
C PRO A 341 1.42 -14.97 -1.67
N MET A 342 2.48 -15.81 -1.71
CA MET A 342 3.13 -16.33 -0.50
C MET A 342 4.63 -16.11 -0.50
N ARG A 343 5.20 -16.04 0.72
CA ARG A 343 6.66 -16.02 0.90
C ARG A 343 7.29 -17.41 0.84
N LYS A 344 6.61 -18.41 1.35
CA LYS A 344 7.11 -19.81 1.45
C LYS A 344 6.32 -20.73 0.53
N GLY A 345 6.90 -21.90 0.25
CA GLY A 345 6.28 -22.91 -0.61
C GLY A 345 6.89 -22.98 -2.00
N LEU A 346 6.34 -23.83 -2.85
CA LEU A 346 6.87 -24.11 -4.19
C LEU A 346 6.91 -22.88 -5.11
N LEU A 347 5.94 -21.99 -4.97
CA LEU A 347 5.88 -20.71 -5.71
C LEU A 347 6.02 -19.51 -4.78
N GLY A 348 6.63 -19.70 -3.62
CA GLY A 348 6.91 -18.61 -2.69
C GLY A 348 8.07 -17.72 -3.13
N VAL A 349 8.10 -16.50 -2.60
CA VAL A 349 9.13 -15.49 -2.92
C VAL A 349 10.54 -16.02 -2.73
N GLU A 350 10.79 -16.73 -1.63
CA GLU A 350 12.14 -17.21 -1.29
C GLU A 350 12.67 -18.19 -2.35
N ARG A 351 11.85 -19.16 -2.72
CA ARG A 351 12.24 -20.15 -3.74
C ARG A 351 12.33 -19.53 -5.13
N LEU A 352 11.35 -18.69 -5.49
CA LEU A 352 11.32 -18.02 -6.79
C LEU A 352 12.55 -17.13 -6.99
N ASN A 353 12.91 -16.34 -6.01
CA ASN A 353 14.06 -15.44 -6.12
C ASN A 353 15.37 -16.22 -6.29
N GLY A 354 15.54 -17.33 -5.60
CA GLY A 354 16.72 -18.18 -5.76
C GLY A 354 16.85 -18.76 -7.18
N ILE A 355 15.75 -19.24 -7.74
CA ILE A 355 15.73 -19.80 -9.09
C ILE A 355 15.84 -18.70 -10.15
N LEU A 356 15.06 -17.62 -10.02
CA LEU A 356 15.07 -16.53 -10.98
C LEU A 356 16.44 -15.84 -11.05
N GLN A 357 17.14 -15.70 -9.92
CA GLN A 357 18.49 -15.16 -9.90
C GLN A 357 19.45 -15.96 -10.78
N GLN A 358 19.38 -17.29 -10.68
CA GLN A 358 20.27 -18.18 -11.45
C GLN A 358 20.09 -18.03 -12.97
N TYR A 359 18.87 -17.76 -13.42
CA TYR A 359 18.57 -17.65 -14.85
C TYR A 359 18.63 -16.22 -15.38
N LEU A 360 18.23 -15.23 -14.55
CA LEU A 360 18.17 -13.83 -14.97
C LEU A 360 19.49 -13.08 -14.70
N ASN A 361 20.25 -13.53 -13.72
CA ASN A 361 21.56 -12.99 -13.37
C ASN A 361 22.51 -14.12 -12.93
N PRO A 362 22.92 -14.97 -13.87
CA PRO A 362 23.76 -16.12 -13.54
C PRO A 362 25.12 -15.70 -12.98
N PRO A 363 25.74 -16.56 -12.13
CA PRO A 363 27.07 -16.27 -11.63
C PRO A 363 28.08 -16.19 -12.76
N ALA A 364 29.06 -15.31 -12.60
CA ALA A 364 30.17 -15.13 -13.54
C ALA A 364 31.44 -14.76 -12.76
N PRO A 365 32.63 -15.07 -13.28
CA PRO A 365 33.90 -14.75 -12.58
C PRO A 365 34.10 -13.25 -12.29
N ASP A 366 33.49 -12.39 -13.10
CA ASP A 366 33.55 -10.93 -12.97
C ASP A 366 32.45 -10.32 -12.11
N LYS A 367 31.57 -11.16 -11.55
CA LYS A 367 30.48 -10.71 -10.69
C LYS A 367 30.73 -11.07 -9.22
N PRO A 368 31.13 -10.09 -8.40
CA PRO A 368 31.24 -10.32 -6.95
C PRO A 368 29.92 -10.71 -6.33
N GLU A 369 29.98 -11.50 -5.27
CA GLU A 369 28.84 -12.00 -4.51
C GLU A 369 29.04 -11.75 -3.02
N ARG A 370 27.94 -11.63 -2.29
CA ARG A 370 27.94 -11.58 -0.82
C ARG A 370 26.81 -12.44 -0.27
N GLU A 371 27.18 -13.43 0.51
CA GLU A 371 26.20 -14.21 1.28
C GLU A 371 25.67 -13.40 2.46
N HIS A 372 24.36 -13.45 2.66
CA HIS A 372 23.70 -12.86 3.82
C HIS A 372 22.48 -13.72 4.17
N GLY A 373 22.53 -14.39 5.33
CA GLY A 373 21.48 -15.34 5.71
C GLY A 373 21.37 -16.49 4.70
N GLN A 374 20.18 -16.69 4.17
CA GLN A 374 19.92 -17.73 3.16
C GLN A 374 20.02 -17.19 1.73
N SER A 375 20.30 -15.90 1.56
CA SER A 375 20.39 -15.26 0.25
C SER A 375 21.84 -14.98 -0.14
N ILE A 376 22.07 -14.92 -1.45
CA ILE A 376 23.35 -14.50 -2.02
C ILE A 376 23.04 -13.30 -2.88
N PHE A 377 23.63 -12.14 -2.53
CA PHE A 377 23.54 -10.95 -3.39
C PHE A 377 24.67 -10.96 -4.41
N ARG A 378 24.33 -10.66 -5.64
CA ARG A 378 25.26 -10.65 -6.78
C ARG A 378 25.14 -9.36 -7.54
N VAL A 379 26.24 -8.83 -8.03
CA VAL A 379 26.22 -7.65 -8.89
C VAL A 379 25.28 -7.87 -10.08
N GLY A 380 24.39 -6.92 -10.32
CA GLY A 380 23.33 -7.01 -11.32
C GLY A 380 21.98 -7.48 -10.78
N ASP A 381 21.90 -7.91 -9.53
CA ASP A 381 20.66 -8.39 -8.94
C ASP A 381 19.63 -7.26 -8.79
N LYS A 382 18.37 -7.62 -9.04
CA LYS A 382 17.21 -6.80 -8.68
C LYS A 382 16.90 -7.00 -7.21
N VAL A 383 16.90 -5.90 -6.45
CA VAL A 383 16.68 -5.91 -5.01
C VAL A 383 15.63 -4.90 -4.60
N MET A 384 15.10 -5.06 -3.40
CA MET A 384 14.10 -4.16 -2.82
C MET A 384 14.50 -3.83 -1.39
N GLN A 385 14.34 -2.54 -1.02
CA GLN A 385 14.39 -2.10 0.37
C GLN A 385 13.16 -2.63 1.10
N THR A 386 13.34 -3.29 2.23
CA THR A 386 12.26 -3.98 2.93
C THR A 386 11.63 -3.18 4.05
N LYS A 387 12.24 -2.08 4.43
CA LYS A 387 11.75 -1.20 5.50
C LYS A 387 12.13 0.25 5.24
N ASN A 388 11.43 1.18 5.89
CA ASN A 388 11.77 2.59 5.80
C ASN A 388 13.09 2.87 6.54
N ASN A 389 14.03 3.52 5.87
CA ASN A 389 15.26 4.00 6.48
C ASN A 389 15.41 5.49 6.14
N TYR A 390 14.98 6.34 7.06
CA TYR A 390 15.01 7.79 6.89
C TYR A 390 16.42 8.39 6.99
N GLN A 391 17.37 7.64 7.53
CA GLN A 391 18.75 8.04 7.69
C GLN A 391 19.67 7.57 6.56
N ALA A 392 19.16 6.71 5.67
CA ALA A 392 19.97 6.22 4.56
C ALA A 392 20.36 7.36 3.63
N GLU A 393 21.67 7.55 3.48
CA GLU A 393 22.23 8.56 2.58
C GLU A 393 22.25 8.04 1.15
N TRP A 394 21.74 8.84 0.23
CA TRP A 394 21.85 8.56 -1.18
C TRP A 394 22.48 9.71 -1.93
N GLN A 395 23.09 9.39 -3.06
CA GLN A 395 23.69 10.38 -3.96
C GLN A 395 23.44 10.00 -5.41
N ILE A 396 23.30 11.01 -6.25
CA ILE A 396 23.25 10.84 -7.69
C ILE A 396 24.60 11.27 -8.24
N LEU A 397 25.27 10.38 -8.98
CA LEU A 397 26.58 10.63 -9.55
C LEU A 397 26.45 11.09 -11.00
N SER A 398 27.31 12.04 -11.40
CA SER A 398 27.50 12.36 -12.81
C SER A 398 28.21 11.20 -13.52
N ARG A 399 28.26 11.25 -14.86
CA ARG A 399 29.02 10.26 -15.65
C ARG A 399 30.51 10.19 -15.28
N TYR A 400 31.03 11.21 -14.60
CA TYR A 400 32.41 11.26 -14.11
C TYR A 400 32.57 10.79 -12.64
N GLY A 401 31.50 10.26 -12.04
CA GLY A 401 31.53 9.80 -10.66
C GLY A 401 31.48 10.89 -9.60
N ILE A 402 31.12 12.11 -9.96
CA ILE A 402 31.04 13.25 -9.04
C ILE A 402 29.60 13.40 -8.57
N PRO A 403 29.35 13.49 -7.23
CA PRO A 403 27.99 13.72 -6.72
C PRO A 403 27.39 15.04 -7.24
N VAL A 404 26.23 14.97 -7.88
CA VAL A 404 25.47 16.13 -8.37
C VAL A 404 24.25 16.42 -7.53
N GLU A 405 23.77 15.44 -6.79
CA GLU A 405 22.62 15.55 -5.87
C GLU A 405 22.81 14.58 -4.72
N GLN A 406 22.36 14.97 -3.52
CA GLN A 406 22.44 14.16 -2.31
C GLN A 406 21.15 14.31 -1.52
N GLY A 407 20.80 13.30 -0.73
CA GLY A 407 19.64 13.33 0.14
C GLY A 407 19.63 12.19 1.13
N LEU A 408 18.53 12.13 1.88
CA LEU A 408 18.30 11.11 2.90
C LEU A 408 16.98 10.37 2.61
N GLY A 409 16.96 9.10 2.96
CA GLY A 409 15.75 8.29 2.95
C GLY A 409 15.63 7.33 1.78
N ILE A 410 15.54 6.06 2.11
CA ILE A 410 15.13 4.97 1.22
C ILE A 410 13.99 4.23 1.92
N PHE A 411 12.96 3.90 1.17
CA PHE A 411 11.70 3.48 1.77
C PHE A 411 11.32 2.05 1.38
N ASN A 412 10.49 1.45 2.22
CA ASN A 412 9.95 0.12 1.98
C ASN A 412 9.29 0.03 0.60
N GLY A 413 9.72 -0.92 -0.21
CA GLY A 413 9.24 -1.14 -1.58
C GLY A 413 10.09 -0.49 -2.67
N ASP A 414 11.06 0.35 -2.32
CA ASP A 414 11.97 0.92 -3.32
C ASP A 414 12.80 -0.20 -3.94
N MET A 415 12.87 -0.21 -5.26
CA MET A 415 13.58 -1.23 -6.04
C MET A 415 14.81 -0.67 -6.73
N GLY A 416 15.86 -1.47 -6.75
CA GLY A 416 17.10 -1.08 -7.37
C GLY A 416 17.90 -2.27 -7.89
N ILE A 417 19.07 -1.97 -8.42
CA ILE A 417 20.02 -2.94 -8.96
C ILE A 417 21.31 -2.87 -8.14
N VAL A 418 21.84 -4.02 -7.75
CA VAL A 418 23.16 -4.10 -7.11
C VAL A 418 24.23 -3.71 -8.14
N LYS A 419 24.89 -2.58 -7.91
CA LYS A 419 25.92 -2.04 -8.81
C LYS A 419 27.31 -2.51 -8.47
N GLU A 420 27.61 -2.62 -7.16
CA GLU A 420 28.94 -2.96 -6.69
C GLU A 420 28.85 -3.71 -5.36
N ILE A 421 29.70 -4.69 -5.19
CA ILE A 421 29.97 -5.34 -3.92
C ILE A 421 31.46 -5.16 -3.66
N ASN A 422 31.81 -4.35 -2.68
CA ASN A 422 33.18 -4.06 -2.29
C ASN A 422 33.53 -4.85 -1.03
N THR A 423 34.24 -5.95 -1.20
CA THR A 423 34.63 -6.82 -0.09
C THR A 423 35.67 -6.17 0.82
N PHE A 424 36.44 -5.23 0.31
CA PHE A 424 37.43 -4.50 1.08
C PHE A 424 36.78 -3.46 1.99
N ALA A 425 35.85 -2.66 1.46
CA ALA A 425 35.11 -1.67 2.24
C ALA A 425 33.93 -2.29 2.98
N GLU A 426 33.61 -3.56 2.73
CA GLU A 426 32.46 -4.28 3.31
C GLU A 426 31.13 -3.57 3.05
N THR A 427 30.90 -3.17 1.79
CA THR A 427 29.69 -2.47 1.36
C THR A 427 29.09 -3.09 0.11
N VAL A 428 27.76 -2.94 -0.01
CA VAL A 428 27.00 -3.22 -1.22
C VAL A 428 26.37 -1.91 -1.68
N THR A 429 26.64 -1.52 -2.93
CA THR A 429 26.05 -0.32 -3.53
C THR A 429 24.85 -0.71 -4.40
N VAL A 430 23.71 -0.11 -4.13
CA VAL A 430 22.46 -0.29 -4.88
C VAL A 430 22.09 1.01 -5.58
N GLU A 431 21.79 0.91 -6.89
CA GLU A 431 21.26 2.03 -7.66
C GLU A 431 19.74 1.89 -7.76
N TYR A 432 19.05 2.82 -7.14
CA TYR A 432 17.59 2.96 -7.19
C TYR A 432 17.15 3.81 -8.38
N GLU A 433 15.84 3.99 -8.53
CA GLU A 433 15.27 4.85 -9.56
C GLU A 433 15.86 6.27 -9.50
N GLU A 434 15.88 6.96 -10.64
CA GLU A 434 16.45 8.30 -10.79
C GLU A 434 17.97 8.38 -10.55
N GLY A 435 18.64 7.22 -10.51
CA GLY A 435 20.09 7.15 -10.34
C GLY A 435 20.57 7.31 -8.89
N LYS A 436 19.69 7.25 -7.92
CA LYS A 436 20.05 7.33 -6.51
C LYS A 436 20.86 6.12 -6.08
N GLN A 437 22.10 6.33 -5.67
CA GLN A 437 22.97 5.27 -5.18
C GLN A 437 23.07 5.28 -3.65
N VAL A 438 22.93 4.10 -3.06
CA VAL A 438 23.01 3.88 -1.61
C VAL A 438 24.05 2.82 -1.33
N GLU A 439 24.95 3.09 -0.39
CA GLU A 439 25.90 2.11 0.12
C GLU A 439 25.38 1.47 1.41
N TYR A 440 25.28 0.15 1.39
CA TYR A 440 24.86 -0.65 2.55
C TYR A 440 26.10 -1.31 3.15
N PRO A 441 26.45 -1.02 4.43
CA PRO A 441 27.39 -1.88 5.15
C PRO A 441 26.88 -3.32 5.19
N PHE A 442 27.76 -4.31 5.15
CA PHE A 442 27.34 -5.72 5.15
C PHE A 442 26.41 -6.08 6.33
N LYS A 443 26.60 -5.44 7.47
CA LYS A 443 25.73 -5.61 8.65
C LYS A 443 24.31 -5.06 8.48
N GLN A 444 24.07 -4.23 7.46
CA GLN A 444 22.74 -3.66 7.16
C GLN A 444 22.03 -4.35 5.99
N LEU A 445 22.56 -5.45 5.49
CA LEU A 445 21.94 -6.19 4.37
C LEU A 445 20.60 -6.82 4.73
N ASP A 446 20.22 -6.85 6.00
CA ASP A 446 18.86 -7.25 6.43
C ASP A 446 17.77 -6.33 5.87
N GLU A 447 18.12 -5.11 5.46
CA GLU A 447 17.21 -4.17 4.85
C GLU A 447 16.91 -4.47 3.37
N LEU A 448 17.68 -5.37 2.75
CA LEU A 448 17.55 -5.75 1.34
C LEU A 448 17.05 -7.16 1.17
N GLU A 449 16.21 -7.36 0.15
CA GLU A 449 15.81 -8.68 -0.35
C GLU A 449 15.95 -8.72 -1.86
N LEU A 450 16.21 -9.91 -2.43
CA LEU A 450 16.07 -10.12 -3.86
C LEU A 450 14.61 -9.84 -4.27
N ALA A 451 14.41 -9.21 -5.40
CA ALA A 451 13.10 -8.73 -5.83
C ALA A 451 12.72 -9.15 -7.25
N TYR A 452 13.28 -10.23 -7.77
CA TYR A 452 12.79 -10.83 -9.01
C TYR A 452 11.33 -11.24 -8.89
N ALA A 453 10.97 -11.78 -7.73
CA ALA A 453 9.60 -12.01 -7.29
C ALA A 453 9.37 -11.31 -5.95
N ILE A 454 8.18 -10.73 -5.79
CA ILE A 454 7.72 -10.15 -4.53
C ILE A 454 6.32 -10.65 -4.22
N THR A 455 5.88 -10.50 -2.98
CA THR A 455 4.49 -10.78 -2.64
C THR A 455 3.57 -9.72 -3.25
N ILE A 456 2.32 -10.10 -3.49
CA ILE A 456 1.29 -9.16 -3.95
C ILE A 456 1.12 -8.01 -2.93
N HIS A 457 1.23 -8.31 -1.65
CA HIS A 457 1.19 -7.30 -0.58
C HIS A 457 2.27 -6.24 -0.74
N LYS A 458 3.49 -6.64 -1.07
CA LYS A 458 4.62 -5.71 -1.29
C LYS A 458 4.48 -4.88 -2.56
N ALA A 459 3.64 -5.31 -3.50
CA ALA A 459 3.40 -4.59 -4.75
C ALA A 459 2.34 -3.48 -4.62
N GLN A 460 1.68 -3.36 -3.46
CA GLN A 460 0.68 -2.31 -3.26
C GLN A 460 1.27 -0.92 -3.53
N GLY A 461 0.50 -0.06 -4.19
CA GLY A 461 0.91 1.29 -4.57
C GLY A 461 1.86 1.35 -5.77
N SER A 462 2.35 0.22 -6.27
CA SER A 462 3.24 0.13 -7.43
C SER A 462 2.49 -0.34 -8.66
N GLU A 463 2.96 0.08 -9.84
CA GLU A 463 2.48 -0.43 -11.12
C GLU A 463 3.67 -0.85 -11.98
N TYR A 464 3.45 -1.83 -12.83
CA TYR A 464 4.50 -2.38 -13.70
C TYR A 464 3.99 -2.46 -15.13
N PRO A 465 4.85 -2.28 -16.14
CA PRO A 465 4.45 -2.47 -17.54
C PRO A 465 3.86 -3.85 -17.80
N ALA A 466 4.45 -4.89 -17.23
CA ALA A 466 3.92 -6.25 -17.27
C ALA A 466 4.07 -6.94 -15.91
N VAL A 467 3.08 -7.74 -15.58
CA VAL A 467 3.03 -8.54 -14.35
C VAL A 467 2.86 -10.00 -14.71
N VAL A 468 3.62 -10.86 -14.06
CA VAL A 468 3.53 -12.31 -14.17
C VAL A 468 3.11 -12.88 -12.82
N ILE A 469 2.04 -13.65 -12.80
CA ILE A 469 1.46 -14.20 -11.56
C ILE A 469 1.50 -15.73 -11.64
N PRO A 470 2.47 -16.40 -11.01
CA PRO A 470 2.45 -17.84 -10.85
C PRO A 470 1.38 -18.21 -9.81
N LEU A 471 0.54 -19.18 -10.10
CA LEU A 471 -0.64 -19.47 -9.30
C LEU A 471 -0.89 -20.97 -9.16
N LEU A 472 -0.74 -21.50 -7.96
CA LEU A 472 -1.18 -22.81 -7.53
C LEU A 472 -1.99 -22.68 -6.23
N SER A 473 -2.57 -23.80 -5.76
CA SER A 473 -3.37 -23.79 -4.54
C SER A 473 -2.56 -23.32 -3.32
N GLY A 474 -3.23 -22.66 -2.40
CA GLY A 474 -2.65 -22.16 -1.16
C GLY A 474 -3.71 -22.04 -0.07
N PRO A 475 -3.35 -21.45 1.10
CA PRO A 475 -4.29 -21.28 2.20
C PRO A 475 -5.52 -20.46 1.79
N ARG A 476 -6.71 -20.99 2.10
CA ARG A 476 -7.98 -20.37 1.69
C ARG A 476 -8.16 -18.93 2.21
N MET A 477 -7.68 -18.65 3.41
CA MET A 477 -7.78 -17.31 4.01
C MET A 477 -6.95 -16.28 3.25
N LEU A 478 -5.87 -16.70 2.62
CA LEU A 478 -5.00 -15.85 1.83
C LEU A 478 -5.48 -15.73 0.38
N MET A 479 -5.92 -16.84 -0.21
CA MET A 479 -6.27 -16.97 -1.63
C MET A 479 -7.69 -16.46 -1.87
N ASN A 480 -7.89 -15.16 -1.75
CA ASN A 480 -9.17 -14.52 -1.87
C ASN A 480 -9.25 -13.57 -3.09
N ARG A 481 -10.46 -13.07 -3.31
CA ARG A 481 -10.78 -12.16 -4.42
C ARG A 481 -9.95 -10.87 -4.38
N ASN A 482 -9.78 -10.27 -3.23
CA ASN A 482 -9.06 -9.01 -3.09
C ASN A 482 -7.58 -9.14 -3.41
N LEU A 483 -6.97 -10.28 -3.06
CA LEU A 483 -5.59 -10.56 -3.41
C LEU A 483 -5.42 -10.63 -4.93
N LEU A 484 -6.28 -11.37 -5.61
CA LEU A 484 -6.26 -11.50 -7.07
C LEU A 484 -6.53 -10.16 -7.77
N TYR A 485 -7.53 -9.43 -7.31
CA TYR A 485 -7.85 -8.10 -7.80
C TYR A 485 -6.65 -7.14 -7.67
N THR A 486 -6.02 -7.12 -6.51
CA THR A 486 -4.83 -6.30 -6.28
C THR A 486 -3.69 -6.67 -7.24
N ALA A 487 -3.42 -7.96 -7.40
CA ALA A 487 -2.37 -8.44 -8.29
C ALA A 487 -2.60 -8.02 -9.75
N VAL A 488 -3.79 -8.25 -10.27
CA VAL A 488 -4.15 -7.92 -11.66
C VAL A 488 -4.06 -6.40 -11.91
N THR A 489 -4.50 -5.60 -10.95
CA THR A 489 -4.48 -4.13 -11.09
C THR A 489 -3.08 -3.51 -10.97
N ARG A 490 -2.04 -4.31 -10.67
CA ARG A 490 -0.63 -3.83 -10.73
C ARG A 490 -0.08 -3.76 -12.15
N ALA A 491 -0.75 -4.38 -13.12
CA ALA A 491 -0.31 -4.37 -14.51
C ALA A 491 -0.87 -3.16 -15.26
N ARG A 492 0.00 -2.46 -15.99
CA ARG A 492 -0.40 -1.35 -16.88
C ARG A 492 -0.72 -1.80 -18.29
N LYS A 493 0.13 -2.65 -18.87
CA LYS A 493 0.05 -3.04 -20.29
C LYS A 493 -0.27 -4.51 -20.50
N CYS A 494 0.17 -5.38 -19.61
CA CYS A 494 -0.03 -6.81 -19.75
C CYS A 494 0.02 -7.51 -18.41
N VAL A 495 -0.93 -8.42 -18.19
CA VAL A 495 -0.88 -9.38 -17.08
C VAL A 495 -0.91 -10.79 -17.66
N THR A 496 -0.02 -11.65 -17.20
CA THR A 496 0.01 -13.07 -17.54
C THR A 496 -0.03 -13.88 -16.26
N ILE A 497 -1.07 -14.70 -16.11
CA ILE A 497 -1.20 -15.65 -15.01
C ILE A 497 -0.77 -17.00 -15.54
N VAL A 498 0.10 -17.68 -14.80
CA VAL A 498 0.60 -19.02 -15.17
C VAL A 498 0.28 -19.97 -14.03
N GLY A 499 -0.65 -20.87 -14.25
CA GLY A 499 -1.04 -21.80 -13.20
C GLY A 499 -2.35 -22.51 -13.39
N ASP A 500 -2.95 -22.85 -12.25
CA ASP A 500 -4.17 -23.64 -12.16
C ASP A 500 -5.41 -22.76 -12.28
N GLU A 501 -6.18 -22.96 -13.34
CA GLU A 501 -7.43 -22.25 -13.57
C GLU A 501 -8.48 -22.50 -12.46
N LYS A 502 -8.48 -23.67 -11.85
CA LYS A 502 -9.38 -23.97 -10.72
C LYS A 502 -9.08 -23.08 -9.53
N THR A 503 -7.80 -22.85 -9.23
CA THR A 503 -7.37 -21.93 -8.16
C THR A 503 -7.81 -20.50 -8.48
N PHE A 504 -7.65 -20.07 -9.73
CA PHE A 504 -8.11 -18.76 -10.16
C PHE A 504 -9.61 -18.55 -9.90
N TYR A 505 -10.45 -19.49 -10.33
CA TYR A 505 -11.89 -19.39 -10.11
C TYR A 505 -12.27 -19.48 -8.63
N GLN A 506 -11.56 -20.30 -7.85
CA GLN A 506 -11.77 -20.35 -6.40
C GLN A 506 -11.48 -18.99 -5.74
N MET A 507 -10.45 -18.30 -6.18
CA MET A 507 -10.14 -16.96 -5.67
C MET A 507 -11.22 -15.94 -6.06
N VAL A 508 -11.69 -15.95 -7.30
CA VAL A 508 -12.79 -15.07 -7.75
C VAL A 508 -14.06 -15.30 -6.92
N ASN A 509 -14.35 -16.54 -6.57
CA ASN A 509 -15.53 -16.91 -5.78
C ASN A 509 -15.33 -16.74 -4.26
N ASN A 510 -14.09 -16.51 -3.80
CA ASN A 510 -13.77 -16.37 -2.38
C ASN A 510 -13.79 -14.90 -1.96
N ALA A 511 -14.95 -14.43 -1.50
CA ALA A 511 -15.14 -13.09 -0.98
C ALA A 511 -14.71 -12.94 0.49
N ASN A 512 -14.22 -14.01 1.13
CA ASN A 512 -13.81 -13.98 2.52
C ASN A 512 -12.52 -13.17 2.69
N GLU A 513 -12.67 -11.97 3.20
CA GLU A 513 -11.53 -11.17 3.65
C GLU A 513 -11.07 -11.67 5.02
N GLN A 514 -9.77 -11.58 5.27
CA GLN A 514 -9.25 -11.79 6.62
C GLN A 514 -9.86 -10.70 7.52
N LYS A 515 -10.63 -11.12 8.52
CA LYS A 515 -11.28 -10.19 9.44
C LYS A 515 -10.21 -9.41 10.21
N ARG A 516 -10.34 -8.08 10.18
CA ARG A 516 -9.54 -7.18 11.02
C ARG A 516 -10.38 -6.69 12.18
N TYR A 517 -9.85 -6.84 13.37
CA TYR A 517 -10.43 -6.27 14.56
C TYR A 517 -10.00 -4.82 14.67
N SER A 518 -10.88 -3.92 14.24
CA SER A 518 -10.69 -2.47 14.25
C SER A 518 -11.96 -1.80 14.76
N GLY A 519 -11.82 -0.81 15.63
CA GLY A 519 -12.94 -0.11 16.25
C GLY A 519 -13.17 1.30 15.74
N LEU A 520 -12.45 1.76 14.72
CA LEU A 520 -12.58 3.12 14.21
C LEU A 520 -13.99 3.43 13.69
N ARG A 521 -14.62 2.49 13.00
CA ARG A 521 -16.00 2.63 12.53
C ARG A 521 -16.93 2.97 13.68
N ASP A 522 -16.89 2.18 14.76
CA ASP A 522 -17.76 2.35 15.92
C ASP A 522 -17.51 3.68 16.63
N ARG A 523 -16.23 4.10 16.74
CA ARG A 523 -15.84 5.41 17.30
C ARG A 523 -16.41 6.58 16.49
N ARG A 524 -16.47 6.46 15.18
CA ARG A 524 -17.03 7.49 14.31
C ARG A 524 -18.55 7.58 14.40
N GLU A 525 -19.22 6.48 14.70
CA GLU A 525 -20.67 6.40 14.90
C GLU A 525 -21.09 6.86 16.31
N GLU A 526 -20.21 6.83 17.29
CA GLU A 526 -20.45 7.35 18.64
C GLU A 526 -20.62 8.88 18.59
N ARG A 527 -21.70 9.40 19.21
CA ARG A 527 -22.03 10.84 19.27
C ARG A 527 -21.36 11.51 20.48
#